data_b0eff9db29884455e584f80f62d9defe
#
_entry.id   b0eff9db29884455e584f80f62d9defe
#
_cell.length_a   1.000
_cell.length_b   1.000
_cell.length_c   1.000
_cell.angle_alpha   90.00
_cell.angle_beta   90.00
_cell.angle_gamma   90.00
#
_symmetry.space_group_name_H-M   'P 1'
#
loop_
_entity.id
_entity.type
_entity.pdbx_description
1 polymer ?
#
loop_
_entity_poly.entity_id
_entity_poly.type
_entity_poly.pdbx_seq_one_letter_code
_entity_poly.pdbx_strand_id
1 'polypeptide(L)'
;VCVAGKNGVSHIAPPADMVPALIADLFGWLKNSEDHILIKSCVFHYEFEFIHPFEDGNGRMGRFWQSKILSEWNGVFENLPVENMIWENQPEYYKAIELSTQNTDSGIFVEFMLGLILKVTVNSHVFSKNKSLN
;
A
#
# COMPACT_ATOMS: atom_id res chain seq x y z
N VAL A 1 -0.55 -7.84 19.27
CA VAL A 1 0.71 -7.16 18.91
C VAL A 1 0.42 -5.68 18.71
N CYS A 2 1.18 -4.82 19.36
CA CYS A 2 1.07 -3.37 19.16
C CYS A 2 2.07 -2.93 18.10
N VAL A 3 1.61 -2.15 17.14
CA VAL A 3 2.48 -1.51 16.14
C VAL A 3 2.94 -0.17 16.71
N ALA A 4 4.23 -0.07 17.01
CA ALA A 4 4.82 1.16 17.52
C ALA A 4 5.14 2.14 16.39
N GLY A 5 4.51 3.29 16.39
CA GLY A 5 4.94 4.44 15.58
C GLY A 5 5.98 5.28 16.32
N LYS A 6 6.60 6.25 15.63
CA LYS A 6 7.58 7.18 16.24
C LYS A 6 7.03 7.98 17.44
N ASN A 7 5.73 8.11 17.55
CA ASN A 7 5.02 8.89 18.58
C ASN A 7 4.14 8.03 19.49
N GLY A 8 4.40 6.72 19.61
CA GLY A 8 3.63 5.81 20.44
C GLY A 8 2.96 4.68 19.62
N VAL A 9 1.98 4.00 20.25
CA VAL A 9 1.22 2.92 19.60
C VAL A 9 0.28 3.52 18.55
N SER A 10 0.53 3.24 17.28
CA SER A 10 -0.28 3.73 16.16
C SER A 10 -1.44 2.81 15.81
N HIS A 11 -1.34 1.54 16.18
CA HIS A 11 -2.32 0.52 15.82
C HIS A 11 -2.15 -0.71 16.71
N ILE A 12 -3.27 -1.34 17.07
CA ILE A 12 -3.28 -2.66 17.70
C ILE A 12 -3.65 -3.69 16.63
N ALA A 13 -2.70 -4.55 16.29
CA ALA A 13 -2.94 -5.59 15.31
C ALA A 13 -3.98 -6.62 15.80
N PRO A 14 -4.72 -7.28 14.90
CA PRO A 14 -5.62 -8.36 15.26
C PRO A 14 -4.92 -9.47 16.05
N PRO A 15 -5.67 -10.27 16.86
CA PRO A 15 -5.13 -11.44 17.52
C PRO A 15 -4.47 -12.42 16.55
N ALA A 16 -3.38 -13.04 16.97
CA ALA A 16 -2.57 -13.91 16.10
C ALA A 16 -3.36 -15.10 15.50
N ASP A 17 -4.33 -15.63 16.24
CA ASP A 17 -5.19 -16.72 15.78
C ASP A 17 -6.16 -16.31 14.67
N MET A 18 -6.46 -15.03 14.53
CA MET A 18 -7.29 -14.48 13.45
C MET A 18 -6.50 -14.18 12.16
N VAL A 19 -5.19 -14.02 12.25
CA VAL A 19 -4.35 -13.58 11.13
C VAL A 19 -4.45 -14.49 9.90
N PRO A 20 -4.40 -15.82 9.99
CA PRO A 20 -4.51 -16.68 8.80
C PRO A 20 -5.83 -16.48 8.04
N ALA A 21 -6.95 -16.36 8.73
CA ALA A 21 -8.25 -16.12 8.11
C ALA A 21 -8.32 -14.74 7.45
N LEU A 22 -7.82 -13.69 8.13
CA LEU A 22 -7.80 -12.33 7.61
C LEU A 22 -6.93 -12.22 6.35
N ILE A 23 -5.78 -12.87 6.33
CA ILE A 23 -4.90 -12.92 5.14
C ILE A 23 -5.59 -13.67 3.99
N ALA A 24 -6.22 -14.81 4.26
CA ALA A 24 -6.97 -15.55 3.25
C ALA A 24 -8.10 -14.70 2.64
N ASP A 25 -8.84 -13.99 3.48
CA ASP A 25 -9.92 -13.09 3.06
C ASP A 25 -9.38 -11.92 2.21
N LEU A 26 -8.24 -11.36 2.58
CA LEU A 26 -7.59 -10.27 1.84
C LEU A 26 -7.19 -10.72 0.41
N PHE A 27 -6.57 -11.89 0.28
CA PHE A 27 -6.22 -12.45 -1.02
C PHE A 27 -7.45 -12.85 -1.84
N GLY A 28 -8.49 -13.38 -1.19
CA GLY A 28 -9.77 -13.68 -1.82
C GLY A 28 -10.43 -12.41 -2.37
N TRP A 29 -10.44 -11.33 -1.60
CA TRP A 29 -10.93 -10.04 -2.04
C TRP A 29 -10.11 -9.51 -3.22
N LEU A 30 -8.79 -9.57 -3.15
CA LEU A 30 -7.91 -9.11 -4.24
C LEU A 30 -8.22 -9.83 -5.56
N LYS A 31 -8.49 -11.14 -5.48
CA LYS A 31 -8.81 -11.95 -6.66
C LYS A 31 -10.19 -11.63 -7.24
N ASN A 32 -11.19 -11.40 -6.39
CA ASN A 32 -12.60 -11.37 -6.79
C ASN A 32 -13.18 -9.96 -6.89
N SER A 33 -12.55 -8.93 -6.32
CA SER A 33 -13.03 -7.55 -6.38
C SER A 33 -13.01 -7.02 -7.82
N GLU A 34 -14.06 -6.30 -8.18
CA GLU A 34 -14.20 -5.59 -9.46
C GLU A 34 -13.66 -4.14 -9.40
N ASP A 35 -13.14 -3.72 -8.27
CA ASP A 35 -12.53 -2.41 -8.11
C ASP A 35 -11.34 -2.23 -9.05
N HIS A 36 -11.09 -0.98 -9.46
CA HIS A 36 -9.94 -0.68 -10.30
C HIS A 36 -8.62 -1.09 -9.61
N ILE A 37 -7.69 -1.63 -10.38
CA ILE A 37 -6.44 -2.20 -9.86
C ILE A 37 -5.60 -1.20 -9.05
N LEU A 38 -5.60 0.08 -9.42
CA LEU A 38 -4.94 1.14 -8.66
C LEU A 38 -5.50 1.23 -7.24
N ILE A 39 -6.82 1.20 -7.11
CA ILE A 39 -7.51 1.20 -5.80
C ILE A 39 -7.22 -0.09 -5.06
N LYS A 40 -7.35 -1.23 -5.72
CA LYS A 40 -7.06 -2.55 -5.12
C LYS A 40 -5.65 -2.62 -4.55
N SER A 41 -4.66 -2.10 -5.25
CA SER A 41 -3.27 -2.09 -4.80
C SER A 41 -3.09 -1.29 -3.51
N CYS A 42 -3.74 -0.14 -3.41
CA CYS A 42 -3.68 0.72 -2.22
C CYS A 42 -4.44 0.13 -1.03
N VAL A 43 -5.64 -0.41 -1.27
CA VAL A 43 -6.43 -1.08 -0.22
C VAL A 43 -5.69 -2.31 0.30
N PHE A 44 -5.11 -3.12 -0.59
CA PHE A 44 -4.33 -4.28 -0.18
C PHE A 44 -3.15 -3.88 0.71
N HIS A 45 -2.42 -2.83 0.34
CA HIS A 45 -1.31 -2.32 1.13
C HIS A 45 -1.78 -1.90 2.54
N TYR A 46 -2.87 -1.12 2.63
CA TYR A 46 -3.42 -0.69 3.91
C TYR A 46 -3.87 -1.87 4.78
N GLU A 47 -4.65 -2.79 4.21
CA GLU A 47 -5.17 -3.94 4.94
C GLU A 47 -4.05 -4.88 5.40
N PHE A 48 -3.02 -5.06 4.60
CA PHE A 48 -1.86 -5.85 4.98
C PHE A 48 -1.13 -5.23 6.18
N GLU A 49 -0.92 -3.91 6.15
CA GLU A 49 -0.35 -3.18 7.30
C GLU A 49 -1.24 -3.28 8.53
N PHE A 50 -2.57 -3.21 8.35
CA PHE A 50 -3.54 -3.35 9.43
C PHE A 50 -3.50 -4.73 10.08
N ILE A 51 -3.48 -5.80 9.29
CA ILE A 51 -3.40 -7.18 9.77
C ILE A 51 -2.06 -7.43 10.46
N HIS A 52 -0.99 -6.85 9.93
CA HIS A 52 0.36 -6.92 10.52
C HIS A 52 0.81 -8.36 10.83
N PRO A 53 0.87 -9.25 9.80
CA PRO A 53 0.99 -10.68 10.03
C PRO A 53 2.35 -11.14 10.54
N PHE A 54 3.40 -10.34 10.40
CA PHE A 54 4.76 -10.68 10.80
C PHE A 54 5.22 -9.90 12.02
N GLU A 55 6.23 -10.40 12.72
CA GLU A 55 6.89 -9.66 13.79
C GLU A 55 7.69 -8.46 13.25
N ASP A 56 8.31 -8.63 12.07
CA ASP A 56 9.07 -7.60 11.37
C ASP A 56 8.88 -7.74 9.85
N GLY A 57 9.08 -6.65 9.13
CA GLY A 57 9.03 -6.63 7.68
C GLY A 57 7.65 -6.43 7.07
N ASN A 58 6.62 -6.14 7.85
CA ASN A 58 5.27 -5.92 7.34
C ASN A 58 5.21 -4.79 6.32
N GLY A 59 5.86 -3.66 6.60
CA GLY A 59 5.91 -2.54 5.67
C GLY A 59 6.59 -2.89 4.34
N ARG A 60 7.68 -3.62 4.38
CA ARG A 60 8.36 -4.11 3.17
C ARG A 60 7.46 -5.02 2.35
N MET A 61 6.75 -5.92 3.00
CA MET A 61 5.82 -6.84 2.33
C MET A 61 4.61 -6.11 1.76
N GLY A 62 4.03 -5.17 2.48
CA GLY A 62 2.92 -4.36 1.97
C GLY A 62 3.30 -3.57 0.71
N ARG A 63 4.47 -2.96 0.71
CA ARG A 63 5.01 -2.23 -0.45
C ARG A 63 5.36 -3.17 -1.61
N PHE A 64 5.96 -4.31 -1.31
CA PHE A 64 6.24 -5.34 -2.32
C PHE A 64 4.96 -5.78 -3.03
N TRP A 65 3.91 -6.11 -2.28
CA TRP A 65 2.64 -6.54 -2.85
C TRP A 65 1.98 -5.44 -3.68
N GLN A 66 2.04 -4.19 -3.22
CA GLN A 66 1.51 -3.08 -4.02
C GLN A 66 2.24 -2.96 -5.37
N SER A 67 3.56 -3.01 -5.35
CA SER A 67 4.38 -2.99 -6.58
C SER A 67 4.07 -4.19 -7.49
N LYS A 68 3.94 -5.36 -6.91
CA LYS A 68 3.61 -6.60 -7.63
C LYS A 68 2.24 -6.51 -8.32
N ILE A 69 1.21 -6.08 -7.60
CA ILE A 69 -0.14 -5.92 -8.14
C ILE A 69 -0.15 -4.93 -9.31
N LEU A 70 0.51 -3.80 -9.15
CA LEU A 70 0.57 -2.77 -10.19
C LEU A 70 1.37 -3.23 -11.41
N SER A 71 2.51 -3.89 -11.23
CA SER A 71 3.36 -4.35 -12.32
C SER A 71 2.71 -5.47 -13.15
N GLU A 72 1.95 -6.34 -12.54
CA GLU A 72 1.19 -7.38 -13.26
C GLU A 72 0.07 -6.79 -14.11
N TRP A 73 -0.52 -5.69 -13.68
CA TRP A 73 -1.53 -4.98 -14.45
C TRP A 73 -0.92 -4.20 -15.62
N ASN A 74 0.20 -3.49 -15.39
CA ASN A 74 0.87 -2.71 -16.41
C ASN A 74 2.37 -2.63 -16.10
N GLY A 75 3.20 -3.12 -17.04
CA GLY A 75 4.65 -3.16 -16.90
C GLY A 75 5.31 -1.79 -16.67
N VAL A 76 4.62 -0.68 -16.98
CA VAL A 76 5.12 0.66 -16.68
C VAL A 76 5.37 0.88 -15.18
N PHE A 77 4.67 0.13 -14.33
CA PHE A 77 4.82 0.19 -12.87
C PHE A 77 5.93 -0.72 -12.31
N GLU A 78 6.62 -1.51 -13.13
CA GLU A 78 7.74 -2.35 -12.65
C GLU A 78 8.84 -1.54 -11.97
N ASN A 79 9.07 -0.32 -12.45
CA ASN A 79 10.11 0.57 -11.93
C ASN A 79 9.53 1.68 -11.03
N LEU A 80 8.28 1.56 -10.59
CA LEU A 80 7.70 2.52 -9.65
C LEU A 80 8.43 2.43 -8.30
N PRO A 81 9.13 3.50 -7.86
CA PRO A 81 9.97 3.47 -6.67
C PRO A 81 9.16 3.65 -5.39
N VAL A 82 8.26 2.70 -5.09
CA VAL A 82 7.31 2.80 -3.95
C VAL A 82 8.03 3.00 -2.62
N GLU A 83 9.18 2.34 -2.41
CA GLU A 83 9.99 2.52 -1.20
C GLU A 83 10.45 3.97 -1.03
N ASN A 84 11.02 4.57 -2.09
CA ASN A 84 11.49 5.95 -2.06
C ASN A 84 10.34 6.94 -1.91
N MET A 85 9.22 6.70 -2.57
CA MET A 85 8.01 7.54 -2.46
C MET A 85 7.55 7.62 -1.01
N ILE A 86 7.50 6.51 -0.32
CA ILE A 86 7.08 6.44 1.08
C ILE A 86 8.14 7.05 1.99
N TRP A 87 9.41 6.75 1.75
CA TRP A 87 10.51 7.33 2.53
C TRP A 87 10.51 8.85 2.50
N GLU A 88 10.35 9.46 1.32
CA GLU A 88 10.31 10.92 1.14
C GLU A 88 9.07 11.58 1.75
N ASN A 89 8.00 10.81 1.96
CA ASN A 89 6.72 11.28 2.49
C ASN A 89 6.32 10.52 3.76
N GLN A 90 7.28 10.07 4.55
CA GLN A 90 7.07 9.16 5.68
C GLN A 90 6.09 9.69 6.74
N PRO A 91 6.18 10.96 7.18
CA PRO A 91 5.23 11.50 8.17
C PRO A 91 3.79 11.48 7.67
N GLU A 92 3.55 11.86 6.44
CA GLU A 92 2.24 11.89 5.80
C GLU A 92 1.70 10.47 5.58
N TYR A 93 2.57 9.54 5.23
CA TYR A 93 2.25 8.11 5.09
C TYR A 93 1.71 7.52 6.40
N TYR A 94 2.42 7.69 7.49
CA TYR A 94 1.96 7.20 8.80
C TYR A 94 0.70 7.91 9.28
N LYS A 95 0.57 9.19 9.01
CA LYS A 95 -0.65 9.94 9.35
C LYS A 95 -1.86 9.43 8.57
N ALA A 96 -1.69 9.10 7.28
CA ALA A 96 -2.76 8.54 6.46
C ALA A 96 -3.23 7.17 6.99
N ILE A 97 -2.29 6.32 7.42
CA ILE A 97 -2.61 5.04 8.08
C ILE A 97 -3.38 5.27 9.38
N GLU A 98 -2.89 6.16 10.24
CA GLU A 98 -3.50 6.48 11.52
C GLU A 98 -4.94 6.99 11.36
N LEU A 99 -5.15 7.97 10.50
CA LEU A 99 -6.47 8.54 10.24
C LEU A 99 -7.44 7.52 9.63
N SER A 100 -6.95 6.68 8.73
CA SER A 100 -7.77 5.60 8.17
C SER A 100 -8.19 4.59 9.23
N THR A 101 -7.29 4.24 10.12
CA THR A 101 -7.58 3.33 11.24
C THR A 101 -8.57 3.95 12.23
N GLN A 102 -8.41 5.23 12.58
CA GLN A 102 -9.33 5.95 13.47
C GLN A 102 -10.75 6.05 12.88
N ASN A 103 -10.84 6.27 11.57
CA ASN A 103 -12.13 6.41 10.88
C ASN A 103 -12.71 5.07 10.41
N THR A 104 -12.01 3.97 10.62
CA THR A 104 -12.41 2.63 10.14
C THR A 104 -12.72 2.65 8.63
N ASP A 105 -11.91 3.39 7.86
CA ASP A 105 -12.10 3.61 6.43
C ASP A 105 -10.74 3.82 5.77
N SER A 106 -10.37 2.94 4.86
CA SER A 106 -9.11 3.01 4.11
C SER A 106 -9.04 4.15 3.08
N GLY A 107 -10.13 4.87 2.86
CA GLY A 107 -10.24 5.91 1.84
C GLY A 107 -9.18 6.99 1.93
N ILE A 108 -8.84 7.46 3.14
CA ILE A 108 -7.79 8.48 3.36
C ILE A 108 -6.43 7.95 2.89
N PHE A 109 -6.10 6.71 3.24
CA PHE A 109 -4.84 6.09 2.81
C PHE A 109 -4.81 5.87 1.30
N VAL A 110 -5.90 5.39 0.71
CA VAL A 110 -6.03 5.19 -0.74
C VAL A 110 -5.82 6.50 -1.48
N GLU A 111 -6.49 7.56 -1.07
CA GLU A 111 -6.34 8.90 -1.68
C GLU A 111 -4.90 9.42 -1.58
N PHE A 112 -4.26 9.26 -0.43
CA PHE A 112 -2.87 9.63 -0.22
C PHE A 112 -1.93 8.85 -1.17
N MET A 113 -2.06 7.54 -1.25
CA MET A 113 -1.21 6.70 -2.11
C MET A 113 -1.44 6.96 -3.60
N LEU A 114 -2.68 7.14 -4.03
CA LEU A 114 -2.98 7.51 -5.41
C LEU A 114 -2.35 8.86 -5.77
N GLY A 115 -2.38 9.82 -4.85
CA GLY A 115 -1.72 11.11 -5.02
C GLY A 115 -0.21 10.98 -5.20
N LEU A 116 0.45 10.12 -4.41
CA LEU A 116 1.89 9.84 -4.56
C LEU A 116 2.21 9.16 -5.89
N ILE A 117 1.45 8.15 -6.26
CA ILE A 117 1.61 7.44 -7.54
C ILE A 117 1.47 8.43 -8.71
N LEU A 118 0.45 9.26 -8.70
CA LEU A 118 0.23 10.28 -9.71
C LEU A 118 1.41 11.25 -9.80
N LYS A 119 1.85 11.79 -8.67
CA LYS A 119 2.98 12.74 -8.60
C LYS A 119 4.26 12.14 -9.20
N VAL A 120 4.60 10.91 -8.85
CA VAL A 120 5.81 10.25 -9.33
C VAL A 120 5.70 9.89 -10.81
N THR A 121 4.55 9.41 -11.26
CA THR A 121 4.32 9.06 -12.66
C THR A 121 4.32 10.29 -13.59
N VAL A 122 3.81 11.42 -13.12
CA VAL A 122 3.85 12.68 -13.88
C VAL A 122 5.24 13.28 -13.92
N ASN A 123 5.99 13.25 -12.82
CA ASN A 123 7.31 13.86 -12.68
C ASN A 123 8.45 12.95 -13.17
N SER A 124 8.24 11.62 -13.22
CA SER A 124 9.25 10.71 -13.73
C SER A 124 9.15 10.62 -15.25
N HIS A 125 10.30 10.74 -15.94
CA HIS A 125 10.42 10.48 -17.37
C HIS A 125 10.13 9.00 -17.75
N VAL A 126 9.52 8.22 -16.86
CA VAL A 126 9.15 6.82 -17.10
C VAL A 126 8.19 6.71 -18.29
N PHE A 127 7.30 7.71 -18.48
CA PHE A 127 6.41 7.76 -19.63
C PHE A 127 7.05 8.42 -20.88
N SER A 128 8.16 9.17 -20.74
CA SER A 128 8.78 9.83 -21.91
C SER A 128 9.67 8.89 -22.71
N LYS A 129 10.19 7.82 -22.12
CA LYS A 129 11.01 6.83 -22.85
C LYS A 129 10.21 5.96 -23.84
N ASN A 130 8.90 5.85 -23.67
CA ASN A 130 8.06 5.13 -24.63
C ASN A 130 7.65 5.97 -25.86
N LYS A 131 7.94 7.27 -25.88
CA LYS A 131 7.70 8.14 -27.04
C LYS A 131 8.88 8.24 -28.00
N SER A 132 10.04 7.74 -27.64
CA SER A 132 11.25 7.81 -28.47
C SER A 132 11.55 6.54 -29.27
N LEU A 133 10.63 5.56 -29.31
CA LEU A 133 10.75 4.30 -30.06
C LEU A 133 9.70 4.16 -31.18
N ASN A 134 9.14 5.30 -31.67
CA ASN A 134 8.36 5.33 -32.92
C ASN A 134 9.05 6.22 -33.94
#